data_6d30f8cebaf4909fabbc33ad53b8f8f0
#
_entry.id   6d30f8cebaf4909fabbc33ad53b8f8f0
#
_cell.length_a   1.000
_cell.length_b   1.000
_cell.length_c   1.000
_cell.angle_alpha   90.00
_cell.angle_beta   90.00
_cell.angle_gamma   90.00
#
_symmetry.space_group_name_H-M   'P 1'
#
loop_
_entity.id
_entity.type
_entity.pdbx_description
1 polymer ?
#
loop_
_entity_poly.entity_id
_entity_poly.type
_entity_poly.pdbx_seq_one_letter_code
_entity_poly.pdbx_strand_id
1 'polypeptide(L)'
;MLKRLGSPWSDHRAERLLGAVSLLVGVVVVVMVVFVAIHAWPTFQHNGLGWLGSGGNLSTQISAMGATNAHPPPSAYHLNAWPLVYGTLLITAVSVVLGLLVAVFSSIFIVELAPARLRRIAIPVIRLLASVPSVIYGLIGVLVLVPFVGNDIITSSEKASVQNVVQLTGAGLIVTVAILTVMITPIMIALICEALVSVPSSWREGAIALGVNPLRAILAVTIRAARPAIVAAAVLATARALGEAIMISMVSGGSLFSPKPIDGVVFLFEPLSTLAATIVNYHDGISAPALGSSLYAFALLLLFSAFVLSVAGYLIKLPLRKYQVRG
;
A
#
# COMPACT_ATOMS: atom_id res chain seq x y z
N MET A 1 16.44 40.10 21.62
CA MET A 1 15.29 40.98 21.94
C MET A 1 14.45 41.19 20.65
N LEU A 2 13.70 40.19 20.22
CA LEU A 2 12.76 40.24 19.09
C LEU A 2 11.34 40.29 19.68
N LYS A 3 10.75 41.51 19.71
CA LYS A 3 9.38 41.77 20.10
C LYS A 3 8.43 40.93 19.24
N ARG A 4 7.59 40.14 19.88
CA ARG A 4 6.39 39.51 19.30
C ARG A 4 5.54 40.59 18.63
N LEU A 5 5.59 40.65 17.30
CA LEU A 5 4.68 41.41 16.48
C LEU A 5 3.52 40.47 16.07
N GLY A 6 2.54 40.33 16.95
CA GLY A 6 1.28 39.69 16.64
C GLY A 6 0.25 40.16 17.65
N SER A 7 -0.75 40.91 17.22
CA SER A 7 -1.86 41.27 18.09
C SER A 7 -2.68 39.99 18.40
N PRO A 8 -3.20 39.80 19.62
CA PRO A 8 -4.01 38.61 19.97
C PRO A 8 -5.20 38.37 19.05
N TRP A 9 -5.67 39.44 18.40
CA TRP A 9 -6.78 39.42 17.43
C TRP A 9 -6.41 38.75 16.06
N SER A 10 -5.14 38.81 15.65
CA SER A 10 -4.68 38.14 14.43
C SER A 10 -4.58 36.64 14.62
N ASP A 11 -4.20 36.18 15.80
CA ASP A 11 -4.03 34.75 16.11
C ASP A 11 -5.41 34.05 16.16
N HIS A 12 -6.41 34.67 16.79
CA HIS A 12 -7.77 34.11 16.79
C HIS A 12 -8.46 34.08 15.42
N ARG A 13 -8.14 35.03 14.52
CA ARG A 13 -8.63 34.97 13.14
C ARG A 13 -7.95 33.84 12.35
N ALA A 14 -6.64 33.68 12.52
CA ALA A 14 -5.89 32.60 11.89
C ALA A 14 -6.36 31.23 12.39
N GLU A 15 -6.58 31.06 13.70
CA GLU A 15 -7.14 29.85 14.28
C GLU A 15 -8.52 29.48 13.73
N ARG A 16 -9.41 30.48 13.60
CA ARG A 16 -10.75 30.28 13.03
C ARG A 16 -10.70 29.92 11.56
N LEU A 17 -9.84 30.57 10.77
CA LEU A 17 -9.63 30.24 9.36
C LEU A 17 -9.07 28.83 9.18
N LEU A 18 -8.04 28.47 9.94
CA LEU A 18 -7.47 27.13 9.92
C LEU A 18 -8.49 26.06 10.36
N GLY A 19 -9.28 26.37 11.39
CA GLY A 19 -10.38 25.50 11.85
C GLY A 19 -11.45 25.32 10.77
N ALA A 20 -11.85 26.42 10.09
CA ALA A 20 -12.82 26.37 9.00
C ALA A 20 -12.31 25.57 7.80
N VAL A 21 -11.04 25.73 7.41
CA VAL A 21 -10.42 24.95 6.33
C VAL A 21 -10.35 23.46 6.73
N SER A 22 -9.96 23.16 7.94
CA SER A 22 -9.91 21.77 8.44
C SER A 22 -11.30 21.13 8.45
N LEU A 23 -12.32 21.87 8.86
CA LEU A 23 -13.72 21.40 8.84
C LEU A 23 -14.20 21.18 7.40
N LEU A 24 -13.90 22.11 6.48
CA LEU A 24 -14.24 21.98 5.06
C LEU A 24 -13.64 20.70 4.46
N VAL A 25 -12.35 20.44 4.69
CA VAL A 25 -11.68 19.22 4.22
C VAL A 25 -12.36 17.99 4.81
N GLY A 26 -12.68 17.99 6.10
CA GLY A 26 -13.40 16.89 6.75
C GLY A 26 -14.77 16.64 6.11
N VAL A 27 -15.54 17.70 5.85
CA VAL A 27 -16.85 17.61 5.18
C VAL A 27 -16.70 17.03 3.77
N VAL A 28 -15.73 17.52 2.98
CA VAL A 28 -15.48 17.01 1.62
C VAL A 28 -15.18 15.51 1.64
N VAL A 29 -14.32 15.04 2.57
CA VAL A 29 -14.01 13.61 2.72
C VAL A 29 -15.26 12.80 3.07
N VAL A 30 -16.08 13.27 4.02
CA VAL A 30 -17.33 12.58 4.38
C VAL A 30 -18.30 12.53 3.20
N VAL A 31 -18.48 13.64 2.48
CA VAL A 31 -19.33 13.68 1.28
C VAL A 31 -18.85 12.70 0.22
N MET A 32 -17.53 12.63 -0.02
CA MET A 32 -16.93 11.68 -0.95
C MET A 32 -17.21 10.22 -0.54
N VAL A 33 -17.04 9.88 0.74
CA VAL A 33 -17.31 8.52 1.24
C VAL A 33 -18.79 8.17 1.10
N VAL A 34 -19.69 9.10 1.44
CA VAL A 34 -21.15 8.92 1.30
C VAL A 34 -21.54 8.76 -0.17
N PHE A 35 -20.96 9.57 -1.07
CA PHE A 35 -21.18 9.46 -2.51
C PHE A 35 -20.79 8.07 -3.03
N VAL A 36 -19.58 7.60 -2.70
CA VAL A 36 -19.11 6.27 -3.08
C VAL A 36 -20.01 5.17 -2.51
N ALA A 37 -20.43 5.29 -1.25
CA ALA A 37 -21.30 4.30 -0.60
C ALA A 37 -22.68 4.21 -1.27
N ILE A 38 -23.29 5.34 -1.62
CA ILE A 38 -24.58 5.37 -2.33
C ILE A 38 -24.48 4.68 -3.68
N HIS A 39 -23.41 4.95 -4.46
CA HIS A 39 -23.23 4.36 -5.79
C HIS A 39 -22.78 2.88 -5.74
N ALA A 40 -22.17 2.44 -4.64
CA ALA A 40 -21.81 1.05 -4.39
C ALA A 40 -23.01 0.19 -3.94
N TRP A 41 -24.05 0.83 -3.38
CA TRP A 41 -25.18 0.16 -2.74
C TRP A 41 -25.89 -0.90 -3.61
N PRO A 42 -26.18 -0.65 -4.91
CA PRO A 42 -26.83 -1.64 -5.76
C PRO A 42 -26.07 -2.97 -5.85
N THR A 43 -24.74 -2.93 -5.89
CA THR A 43 -23.90 -4.14 -5.91
C THR A 43 -24.14 -4.99 -4.65
N PHE A 44 -24.12 -4.38 -3.47
CA PHE A 44 -24.33 -5.10 -2.21
C PHE A 44 -25.76 -5.57 -2.04
N GLN A 45 -26.74 -4.78 -2.49
CA GLN A 45 -28.15 -5.14 -2.43
C GLN A 45 -28.46 -6.40 -3.25
N HIS A 46 -27.85 -6.57 -4.43
CA HIS A 46 -28.10 -7.69 -5.31
C HIS A 46 -27.23 -8.92 -5.02
N ASN A 47 -26.00 -8.73 -4.50
CA ASN A 47 -25.07 -9.82 -4.22
C ASN A 47 -25.07 -10.28 -2.75
N GLY A 48 -25.44 -9.40 -1.81
CA GLY A 48 -25.28 -9.68 -0.38
C GLY A 48 -23.83 -10.08 -0.03
N LEU A 49 -23.67 -11.10 0.82
CA LEU A 49 -22.36 -11.66 1.17
C LEU A 49 -21.74 -12.51 0.05
N GLY A 50 -22.51 -12.93 -0.95
CA GLY A 50 -22.03 -13.65 -2.13
C GLY A 50 -21.04 -12.85 -2.96
N TRP A 51 -21.03 -11.52 -2.82
CA TRP A 51 -20.05 -10.63 -3.45
C TRP A 51 -18.59 -10.96 -3.11
N LEU A 52 -18.34 -11.46 -1.90
CA LEU A 52 -17.01 -11.93 -1.47
C LEU A 52 -16.74 -13.39 -1.87
N GLY A 53 -17.60 -14.00 -2.67
CA GLY A 53 -17.45 -15.37 -3.16
C GLY A 53 -16.31 -15.51 -4.17
N SER A 54 -15.91 -16.76 -4.41
CA SER A 54 -14.86 -17.15 -5.36
C SER A 54 -15.38 -17.94 -6.56
N GLY A 55 -16.70 -18.01 -6.75
CA GLY A 55 -17.32 -18.81 -7.80
C GLY A 55 -17.30 -18.14 -9.17
N GLY A 56 -17.22 -18.95 -10.24
CA GLY A 56 -17.31 -18.48 -11.61
C GLY A 56 -16.06 -17.78 -12.15
N ASN A 57 -16.15 -17.33 -13.41
CA ASN A 57 -15.08 -16.59 -14.06
C ASN A 57 -15.33 -15.08 -13.93
N LEU A 58 -14.52 -14.39 -13.18
CA LEU A 58 -14.67 -12.95 -12.92
C LEU A 58 -14.56 -12.11 -14.20
N SER A 59 -13.76 -12.55 -15.19
CA SER A 59 -13.63 -11.87 -16.48
C SER A 59 -14.96 -11.85 -17.24
N THR A 60 -15.65 -12.99 -17.29
CA THR A 60 -16.97 -13.07 -17.94
C THR A 60 -18.03 -12.27 -17.19
N GLN A 61 -17.98 -12.27 -15.86
CA GLN A 61 -18.88 -11.47 -15.03
C GLN A 61 -18.72 -9.97 -15.29
N ILE A 62 -17.48 -9.45 -15.29
CA ILE A 62 -17.21 -8.04 -15.55
C ILE A 62 -17.59 -7.67 -17.00
N SER A 63 -17.29 -8.52 -17.98
CA SER A 63 -17.66 -8.27 -19.37
C SER A 63 -19.17 -8.23 -19.56
N ALA A 64 -19.91 -9.13 -18.90
CA ALA A 64 -21.37 -9.14 -18.91
C ALA A 64 -21.95 -7.86 -18.29
N MET A 65 -21.36 -7.36 -17.18
CA MET A 65 -21.76 -6.10 -16.56
C MET A 65 -21.54 -4.90 -17.47
N GLY A 66 -20.41 -4.86 -18.19
CA GLY A 66 -20.10 -3.79 -19.15
C GLY A 66 -21.03 -3.76 -20.36
N ALA A 67 -21.60 -4.88 -20.74
CA ALA A 67 -22.53 -4.99 -21.87
C ALA A 67 -23.99 -4.66 -21.50
N THR A 68 -24.28 -4.28 -20.26
CA THR A 68 -25.66 -4.05 -19.79
C THR A 68 -26.22 -2.69 -20.25
N ASN A 69 -27.54 -2.67 -20.54
CA ASN A 69 -28.29 -1.47 -20.86
C ASN A 69 -28.54 -0.60 -19.62
N ALA A 70 -29.19 0.56 -19.82
CA ALA A 70 -29.53 1.52 -18.76
C ALA A 70 -30.34 0.93 -17.59
N HIS A 71 -31.07 -0.16 -17.80
CA HIS A 71 -31.86 -0.87 -16.79
C HIS A 71 -31.45 -2.36 -16.75
N PRO A 72 -30.30 -2.69 -16.12
CA PRO A 72 -29.84 -4.06 -16.06
C PRO A 72 -30.74 -4.91 -15.15
N PRO A 73 -30.97 -6.20 -15.49
CA PRO A 73 -31.67 -7.13 -14.61
C PRO A 73 -30.83 -7.39 -13.34
N PRO A 74 -31.48 -7.80 -12.23
CA PRO A 74 -30.74 -8.09 -10.97
C PRO A 74 -29.58 -9.07 -11.13
N SER A 75 -29.72 -10.05 -12.04
CA SER A 75 -28.68 -11.03 -12.35
C SER A 75 -27.41 -10.41 -12.97
N ALA A 76 -27.52 -9.24 -13.59
CA ALA A 76 -26.38 -8.54 -14.18
C ALA A 76 -25.42 -7.94 -13.14
N TYR A 77 -25.84 -7.82 -11.88
CA TYR A 77 -25.00 -7.35 -10.78
C TYR A 77 -24.16 -8.45 -10.14
N HIS A 78 -24.32 -9.72 -10.57
CA HIS A 78 -23.64 -10.85 -9.95
C HIS A 78 -22.11 -10.77 -10.17
N LEU A 79 -21.39 -10.66 -9.08
CA LEU A 79 -19.93 -10.53 -9.06
C LEU A 79 -19.34 -11.26 -7.86
N ASN A 80 -18.27 -12.02 -8.10
CA ASN A 80 -17.47 -12.67 -7.07
C ASN A 80 -16.10 -11.97 -6.96
N ALA A 81 -15.97 -11.02 -6.05
CA ALA A 81 -14.80 -10.15 -5.95
C ALA A 81 -13.59 -10.78 -5.23
N TRP A 82 -13.70 -12.00 -4.71
CA TRP A 82 -12.64 -12.65 -3.94
C TRP A 82 -11.27 -12.68 -4.64
N PRO A 83 -11.15 -12.97 -5.94
CA PRO A 83 -9.86 -12.95 -6.62
C PRO A 83 -9.13 -11.62 -6.48
N LEU A 84 -9.84 -10.50 -6.57
CA LEU A 84 -9.29 -9.15 -6.44
C LEU A 84 -8.92 -8.80 -5.00
N VAL A 85 -9.74 -9.20 -4.05
CA VAL A 85 -9.46 -9.05 -2.61
C VAL A 85 -8.20 -9.83 -2.24
N TYR A 86 -8.13 -11.10 -2.66
CA TYR A 86 -6.98 -11.97 -2.46
C TYR A 86 -5.71 -11.38 -3.07
N GLY A 87 -5.75 -10.95 -4.34
CA GLY A 87 -4.62 -10.30 -5.02
C GLY A 87 -4.16 -9.04 -4.29
N THR A 88 -5.10 -8.20 -3.85
CA THR A 88 -4.79 -6.98 -3.08
C THR A 88 -4.07 -7.31 -1.78
N LEU A 89 -4.60 -8.26 -1.01
CA LEU A 89 -4.03 -8.65 0.28
C LEU A 89 -2.67 -9.34 0.12
N LEU A 90 -2.54 -10.25 -0.85
CA LEU A 90 -1.31 -11.00 -1.11
C LEU A 90 -0.17 -10.06 -1.50
N ILE A 91 -0.37 -9.23 -2.54
CA ILE A 91 0.65 -8.29 -3.01
C ILE A 91 1.04 -7.33 -1.89
N THR A 92 0.06 -6.73 -1.22
CA THR A 92 0.31 -5.76 -0.15
C THR A 92 1.05 -6.39 1.02
N ALA A 93 0.60 -7.53 1.52
CA ALA A 93 1.21 -8.18 2.67
C ALA A 93 2.67 -8.57 2.41
N VAL A 94 2.93 -9.23 1.27
CA VAL A 94 4.28 -9.68 0.93
C VAL A 94 5.20 -8.49 0.71
N SER A 95 4.76 -7.47 -0.04
CA SER A 95 5.58 -6.28 -0.31
C SER A 95 5.90 -5.48 0.96
N VAL A 96 4.92 -5.33 1.86
CA VAL A 96 5.14 -4.60 3.11
C VAL A 96 6.08 -5.36 4.04
N VAL A 97 5.95 -6.68 4.14
CA VAL A 97 6.87 -7.49 4.96
C VAL A 97 8.30 -7.39 4.44
N LEU A 98 8.50 -7.60 3.14
CA LEU A 98 9.83 -7.49 2.53
C LEU A 98 10.41 -6.08 2.65
N GLY A 99 9.59 -5.07 2.33
CA GLY A 99 9.98 -3.68 2.43
C GLY A 99 10.31 -3.24 3.86
N LEU A 100 9.56 -3.72 4.85
CA LEU A 100 9.82 -3.42 6.27
C LEU A 100 11.13 -4.04 6.75
N LEU A 101 11.42 -5.29 6.36
CA LEU A 101 12.69 -5.92 6.67
C LEU A 101 13.85 -5.10 6.11
N VAL A 102 13.81 -4.78 4.81
CA VAL A 102 14.85 -3.96 4.16
C VAL A 102 14.94 -2.58 4.84
N ALA A 103 13.81 -1.95 5.14
CA ALA A 103 13.78 -0.62 5.74
C ALA A 103 14.38 -0.59 7.15
N VAL A 104 14.05 -1.57 7.99
CA VAL A 104 14.61 -1.63 9.35
C VAL A 104 16.12 -1.84 9.32
N PHE A 105 16.61 -2.82 8.55
CA PHE A 105 18.05 -3.08 8.44
C PHE A 105 18.80 -1.88 7.84
N SER A 106 18.30 -1.29 6.77
CA SER A 106 18.90 -0.12 6.15
C SER A 106 18.94 1.08 7.10
N SER A 107 17.85 1.32 7.85
CA SER A 107 17.77 2.43 8.80
C SER A 107 18.75 2.28 9.96
N ILE A 108 18.89 1.07 10.51
CA ILE A 108 19.88 0.76 11.54
C ILE A 108 21.28 1.02 10.98
N PHE A 109 21.59 0.49 9.80
CA PHE A 109 22.87 0.71 9.16
C PHE A 109 23.20 2.20 8.99
N ILE A 110 22.27 2.96 8.41
CA ILE A 110 22.45 4.38 8.09
C ILE A 110 22.63 5.22 9.36
N VAL A 111 21.82 4.98 10.41
CA VAL A 111 21.82 5.84 11.60
C VAL A 111 22.91 5.45 12.60
N GLU A 112 23.12 4.15 12.81
CA GLU A 112 23.95 3.64 13.89
C GLU A 112 25.35 3.21 13.46
N LEU A 113 25.51 2.72 12.22
CA LEU A 113 26.76 2.11 11.75
C LEU A 113 27.48 2.93 10.69
N ALA A 114 26.74 3.68 9.86
CA ALA A 114 27.33 4.40 8.74
C ALA A 114 28.16 5.62 9.20
N PRO A 115 29.31 5.91 8.56
CA PRO A 115 30.06 7.12 8.81
C PRO A 115 29.24 8.38 8.47
N ALA A 116 29.52 9.50 9.18
CA ALA A 116 28.73 10.72 9.05
C ALA A 116 28.62 11.25 7.61
N ARG A 117 29.66 11.04 6.78
CA ARG A 117 29.66 11.44 5.36
C ARG A 117 28.60 10.64 4.57
N LEU A 118 28.56 9.32 4.73
CA LEU A 118 27.58 8.45 4.05
C LEU A 118 26.17 8.77 4.50
N ARG A 119 25.93 8.92 5.80
CA ARG A 119 24.63 9.28 6.36
C ARG A 119 24.10 10.59 5.78
N ARG A 120 24.98 11.62 5.63
CA ARG A 120 24.61 12.94 5.09
C ARG A 120 24.13 12.88 3.64
N ILE A 121 24.61 11.90 2.86
CA ILE A 121 24.21 11.69 1.46
C ILE A 121 23.00 10.74 1.38
N ALA A 122 23.03 9.65 2.13
CA ALA A 122 21.99 8.61 2.05
C ALA A 122 20.59 9.12 2.41
N ILE A 123 20.45 9.90 3.48
CA ILE A 123 19.14 10.38 3.93
C ILE A 123 18.45 11.26 2.88
N PRO A 124 19.07 12.29 2.28
CA PRO A 124 18.46 13.05 1.19
C PRO A 124 18.13 12.22 -0.04
N VAL A 125 19.01 11.29 -0.44
CA VAL A 125 18.77 10.40 -1.59
C VAL A 125 17.53 9.53 -1.35
N ILE A 126 17.39 8.96 -0.16
CA ILE A 126 16.20 8.14 0.19
C ILE A 126 14.92 8.98 0.15
N ARG A 127 14.96 10.22 0.65
CA ARG A 127 13.80 11.13 0.56
C ARG A 127 13.43 11.48 -0.88
N LEU A 128 14.44 11.67 -1.76
CA LEU A 128 14.18 11.86 -3.19
C LEU A 128 13.55 10.62 -3.82
N LEU A 129 14.06 9.41 -3.52
CA LEU A 129 13.46 8.16 -4.01
C LEU A 129 12.03 7.98 -3.52
N ALA A 130 11.70 8.37 -2.29
CA ALA A 130 10.34 8.33 -1.75
C ALA A 130 9.35 9.26 -2.48
N SER A 131 9.84 10.29 -3.19
CA SER A 131 9.03 11.24 -3.94
C SER A 131 8.83 10.87 -5.42
N VAL A 132 9.48 9.81 -5.91
CA VAL A 132 9.33 9.36 -7.31
C VAL A 132 7.90 8.93 -7.58
N PRO A 133 7.26 9.42 -8.67
CA PRO A 133 5.91 9.00 -9.07
C PRO A 133 5.83 7.50 -9.34
N SER A 134 4.75 6.85 -8.89
CA SER A 134 4.55 5.39 -9.05
C SER A 134 4.53 4.91 -10.49
N VAL A 135 4.08 5.76 -11.42
CA VAL A 135 4.09 5.49 -12.86
C VAL A 135 5.49 5.18 -13.38
N ILE A 136 6.54 5.86 -12.85
CA ILE A 136 7.93 5.62 -13.26
C ILE A 136 8.36 4.21 -12.86
N TYR A 137 8.01 3.77 -11.65
CA TYR A 137 8.25 2.39 -11.21
C TYR A 137 7.52 1.38 -12.09
N GLY A 138 6.24 1.66 -12.44
CA GLY A 138 5.47 0.84 -13.38
C GLY A 138 6.12 0.74 -14.76
N LEU A 139 6.59 1.86 -15.30
CA LEU A 139 7.25 1.90 -16.61
C LEU A 139 8.56 1.09 -16.62
N ILE A 140 9.40 1.25 -15.59
CA ILE A 140 10.61 0.43 -15.43
C ILE A 140 10.23 -1.06 -15.33
N GLY A 141 9.17 -1.36 -14.61
CA GLY A 141 8.64 -2.71 -14.48
C GLY A 141 8.29 -3.33 -15.82
N VAL A 142 7.48 -2.63 -16.62
CA VAL A 142 7.01 -3.13 -17.93
C VAL A 142 8.16 -3.23 -18.93
N LEU A 143 9.05 -2.24 -18.97
CA LEU A 143 10.10 -2.19 -19.98
C LEU A 143 11.32 -3.06 -19.66
N VAL A 144 11.58 -3.32 -18.38
CA VAL A 144 12.79 -4.03 -17.93
C VAL A 144 12.47 -5.34 -17.22
N LEU A 145 11.70 -5.29 -16.11
CA LEU A 145 11.52 -6.47 -15.28
C LEU A 145 10.57 -7.51 -15.89
N VAL A 146 9.50 -7.07 -16.52
CA VAL A 146 8.57 -8.00 -17.19
C VAL A 146 9.24 -8.77 -18.31
N PRO A 147 9.95 -8.16 -19.28
CA PRO A 147 10.69 -8.89 -20.30
C PRO A 147 11.80 -9.78 -19.71
N PHE A 148 12.54 -9.29 -18.72
CA PHE A 148 13.59 -10.07 -18.05
C PHE A 148 13.02 -11.34 -17.40
N VAL A 149 11.95 -11.21 -16.61
CA VAL A 149 11.31 -12.38 -15.99
C VAL A 149 10.70 -13.30 -17.04
N GLY A 150 10.02 -12.74 -18.04
CA GLY A 150 9.34 -13.51 -19.07
C GLY A 150 10.29 -14.29 -20.01
N ASN A 151 11.47 -13.75 -20.32
CA ASN A 151 12.38 -14.36 -21.29
C ASN A 151 13.51 -15.14 -20.64
N ASP A 152 14.02 -14.67 -19.49
CA ASP A 152 15.26 -15.23 -18.92
C ASP A 152 14.99 -16.08 -17.67
N ILE A 153 13.85 -15.87 -16.96
CA ILE A 153 13.56 -16.60 -15.73
C ILE A 153 12.54 -17.71 -15.94
N ILE A 154 11.42 -17.41 -16.63
CA ILE A 154 10.35 -18.39 -16.85
C ILE A 154 10.76 -19.38 -17.93
N THR A 155 10.87 -20.65 -17.58
CA THR A 155 11.25 -21.70 -18.54
C THR A 155 10.13 -22.05 -19.52
N SER A 156 10.48 -22.61 -20.68
CA SER A 156 9.52 -23.06 -21.68
C SER A 156 8.57 -24.14 -21.15
N SER A 157 9.03 -24.97 -20.21
CA SER A 157 8.21 -26.00 -19.55
C SER A 157 7.15 -25.39 -18.62
N GLU A 158 7.49 -24.34 -17.89
CA GLU A 158 6.53 -23.62 -17.03
C GLU A 158 5.48 -22.90 -17.89
N LYS A 159 5.89 -22.26 -18.98
CA LYS A 159 4.94 -21.64 -19.93
C LYS A 159 3.98 -22.66 -20.52
N ALA A 160 4.48 -23.82 -20.91
CA ALA A 160 3.67 -24.89 -21.48
C ALA A 160 2.70 -25.52 -20.47
N SER A 161 3.09 -25.61 -19.20
CA SER A 161 2.27 -26.25 -18.14
C SER A 161 0.95 -25.54 -17.88
N VAL A 162 0.88 -24.23 -18.08
CA VAL A 162 -0.30 -23.38 -17.78
C VAL A 162 -0.87 -22.65 -18.98
N GLN A 163 -0.34 -22.85 -20.20
CA GLN A 163 -0.72 -22.09 -21.39
C GLN A 163 -2.23 -22.11 -21.72
N ASN A 164 -2.94 -23.17 -21.30
CA ASN A 164 -4.38 -23.32 -21.52
C ASN A 164 -5.23 -22.53 -20.51
N VAL A 165 -4.62 -22.03 -19.43
CA VAL A 165 -5.31 -21.29 -18.36
C VAL A 165 -4.82 -19.84 -18.33
N VAL A 166 -3.52 -19.62 -18.39
CA VAL A 166 -2.87 -18.32 -18.25
C VAL A 166 -1.62 -18.25 -19.10
N GLN A 167 -1.35 -17.08 -19.68
CA GLN A 167 -0.09 -16.81 -20.39
C GLN A 167 0.93 -16.17 -19.44
N LEU A 168 2.06 -16.83 -19.23
CA LEU A 168 3.17 -16.32 -18.44
C LEU A 168 4.06 -15.39 -19.30
N THR A 169 3.70 -14.12 -19.31
CA THR A 169 4.43 -13.07 -20.07
C THR A 169 5.58 -12.46 -19.28
N GLY A 170 5.71 -12.80 -18.00
CA GLY A 170 6.58 -12.15 -17.02
C GLY A 170 5.87 -11.08 -16.20
N ALA A 171 4.74 -10.53 -16.67
CA ALA A 171 3.86 -9.73 -15.82
C ALA A 171 3.12 -10.64 -14.84
N GLY A 172 3.26 -10.42 -13.55
CA GLY A 172 2.69 -11.30 -12.54
C GLY A 172 3.09 -10.94 -11.11
N LEU A 173 2.83 -11.88 -10.20
CA LEU A 173 2.98 -11.66 -8.75
C LEU A 173 4.41 -11.21 -8.38
N ILE A 174 5.44 -11.91 -8.82
CA ILE A 174 6.83 -11.64 -8.40
C ILE A 174 7.30 -10.24 -8.82
N VAL A 175 7.03 -9.84 -10.07
CA VAL A 175 7.40 -8.50 -10.58
C VAL A 175 6.63 -7.43 -9.84
N THR A 176 5.33 -7.62 -9.63
CA THR A 176 4.48 -6.67 -8.90
C THR A 176 4.96 -6.48 -7.46
N VAL A 177 5.23 -7.57 -6.75
CA VAL A 177 5.75 -7.53 -5.38
C VAL A 177 7.12 -6.86 -5.33
N ALA A 178 8.04 -7.20 -6.25
CA ALA A 178 9.38 -6.62 -6.28
C ALA A 178 9.33 -5.09 -6.45
N ILE A 179 8.56 -4.61 -7.44
CA ILE A 179 8.46 -3.17 -7.72
C ILE A 179 7.76 -2.44 -6.58
N LEU A 180 6.65 -2.99 -6.07
CA LEU A 180 5.93 -2.38 -4.95
C LEU A 180 6.82 -2.30 -3.71
N THR A 181 7.60 -3.35 -3.43
CA THR A 181 8.59 -3.35 -2.34
C THR A 181 9.60 -2.23 -2.50
N VAL A 182 10.21 -2.10 -3.69
CA VAL A 182 11.19 -1.03 -3.98
C VAL A 182 10.55 0.35 -3.82
N MET A 183 9.31 0.52 -4.25
CA MET A 183 8.59 1.80 -4.19
C MET A 183 8.25 2.24 -2.76
N ILE A 184 7.83 1.30 -1.89
CA ILE A 184 7.41 1.65 -0.52
C ILE A 184 8.57 1.69 0.49
N THR A 185 9.67 1.00 0.20
CA THR A 185 10.83 0.92 1.11
C THR A 185 11.45 2.27 1.45
N PRO A 186 11.69 3.20 0.52
CA PRO A 186 12.31 4.50 0.83
C PRO A 186 11.51 5.33 1.84
N ILE A 187 10.18 5.33 1.75
CA ILE A 187 9.35 6.06 2.71
C ILE A 187 9.44 5.46 4.11
N MET A 188 9.49 4.13 4.21
CA MET A 188 9.70 3.46 5.50
C MET A 188 11.08 3.76 6.09
N ILE A 189 12.15 3.72 5.26
CA ILE A 189 13.50 4.07 5.70
C ILE A 189 13.54 5.51 6.23
N ALA A 190 12.94 6.46 5.51
CA ALA A 190 12.93 7.87 5.92
C ALA A 190 12.30 8.05 7.31
N LEU A 191 11.11 7.46 7.53
CA LEU A 191 10.39 7.54 8.81
C LEU A 191 11.14 6.84 9.95
N ILE A 192 11.71 5.67 9.70
CA ILE A 192 12.45 4.92 10.70
C ILE A 192 13.75 5.64 11.05
N CYS A 193 14.47 6.18 10.07
CA CYS A 193 15.69 6.99 10.33
C CYS A 193 15.38 8.21 11.20
N GLU A 194 14.29 8.95 10.93
CA GLU A 194 13.88 10.08 11.75
C GLU A 194 13.61 9.66 13.20
N ALA A 195 12.93 8.52 13.38
CA ALA A 195 12.66 7.98 14.70
C ALA A 195 13.92 7.53 15.43
N LEU A 196 14.85 6.86 14.74
CA LEU A 196 16.11 6.44 15.36
C LEU A 196 16.99 7.64 15.76
N VAL A 197 17.03 8.69 14.93
CA VAL A 197 17.76 9.93 15.24
C VAL A 197 17.17 10.66 16.44
N SER A 198 15.87 10.56 16.67
CA SER A 198 15.21 11.22 17.81
C SER A 198 15.47 10.54 19.17
N VAL A 199 16.02 9.33 19.19
CA VAL A 199 16.39 8.63 20.43
C VAL A 199 17.68 9.26 21.01
N PRO A 200 17.68 9.76 22.28
CA PRO A 200 18.88 10.35 22.87
C PRO A 200 20.06 9.37 22.92
N SER A 201 21.22 9.79 22.45
CA SER A 201 22.45 8.97 22.48
C SER A 201 22.86 8.57 23.88
N SER A 202 22.55 9.41 24.88
CA SER A 202 22.82 9.15 26.29
C SER A 202 22.21 7.85 26.83
N TRP A 203 21.07 7.42 26.28
CA TRP A 203 20.46 6.14 26.68
C TRP A 203 21.30 4.95 26.24
N ARG A 204 21.85 5.02 25.03
CA ARG A 204 22.75 3.97 24.50
C ARG A 204 24.11 4.00 25.20
N GLU A 205 24.67 5.19 25.40
CA GLU A 205 25.93 5.39 26.11
C GLU A 205 25.87 4.89 27.55
N GLY A 206 24.76 5.16 28.27
CA GLY A 206 24.51 4.62 29.58
C GLY A 206 24.46 3.09 29.62
N ALA A 207 23.83 2.45 28.64
CA ALA A 207 23.82 0.99 28.53
C ALA A 207 25.23 0.41 28.30
N ILE A 208 26.02 1.06 27.44
CA ILE A 208 27.41 0.65 27.15
C ILE A 208 28.29 0.86 28.40
N ALA A 209 28.10 1.93 29.18
CA ALA A 209 28.81 2.18 30.43
C ALA A 209 28.53 1.08 31.49
N LEU A 210 27.38 0.45 31.44
CA LEU A 210 26.99 -0.73 32.26
C LEU A 210 27.57 -2.05 31.71
N GLY A 211 28.41 -2.03 30.66
CA GLY A 211 29.02 -3.22 30.07
C GLY A 211 28.20 -3.93 28.99
N VAL A 212 27.11 -3.34 28.52
CA VAL A 212 26.31 -3.91 27.43
C VAL A 212 27.05 -3.76 26.11
N ASN A 213 27.14 -4.85 25.34
CA ASN A 213 27.72 -4.81 24.00
C ASN A 213 27.01 -3.77 23.11
N PRO A 214 27.75 -2.95 22.30
CA PRO A 214 27.16 -1.91 21.47
C PRO A 214 26.02 -2.35 20.57
N LEU A 215 26.13 -3.52 19.90
CA LEU A 215 25.05 -4.05 19.07
C LEU A 215 23.81 -4.40 19.90
N ARG A 216 24.00 -4.99 21.09
CA ARG A 216 22.89 -5.28 22.00
C ARG A 216 22.26 -3.98 22.53
N ALA A 217 23.03 -2.94 22.77
CA ALA A 217 22.53 -1.62 23.19
C ALA A 217 21.65 -1.00 22.08
N ILE A 218 22.04 -1.09 20.80
CA ILE A 218 21.23 -0.64 19.67
C ILE A 218 19.89 -1.38 19.65
N LEU A 219 19.90 -2.71 19.69
CA LEU A 219 18.68 -3.53 19.61
C LEU A 219 17.77 -3.37 20.83
N ALA A 220 18.35 -3.34 22.05
CA ALA A 220 17.58 -3.31 23.29
C ALA A 220 17.11 -1.91 23.69
N VAL A 221 17.81 -0.85 23.30
CA VAL A 221 17.50 0.54 23.64
C VAL A 221 16.93 1.27 22.44
N THR A 222 17.73 1.49 21.39
CA THR A 222 17.35 2.35 20.26
C THR A 222 16.16 1.80 19.49
N ILE A 223 16.21 0.52 19.09
CA ILE A 223 15.11 -0.10 18.35
C ILE A 223 13.86 -0.24 19.21
N ARG A 224 14.01 -0.55 20.48
CA ARG A 224 12.87 -0.63 21.40
C ARG A 224 12.17 0.72 21.57
N ALA A 225 12.93 1.81 21.67
CA ALA A 225 12.37 3.16 21.74
C ALA A 225 11.71 3.59 20.41
N ALA A 226 12.24 3.15 19.26
CA ALA A 226 11.72 3.47 17.93
C ALA A 226 10.54 2.58 17.49
N ARG A 227 10.17 1.52 18.22
CA ARG A 227 9.07 0.60 17.85
C ARG A 227 7.77 1.29 17.43
N PRO A 228 7.27 2.32 18.15
CA PRO A 228 6.03 2.99 17.73
C PRO A 228 6.13 3.62 16.34
N ALA A 229 7.31 4.12 15.97
CA ALA A 229 7.55 4.73 14.67
C ALA A 229 7.73 3.67 13.57
N ILE A 230 8.37 2.53 13.89
CA ILE A 230 8.47 1.39 12.97
C ILE A 230 7.07 0.88 12.60
N VAL A 231 6.19 0.73 13.59
CA VAL A 231 4.79 0.36 13.34
C VAL A 231 4.06 1.42 12.52
N ALA A 232 4.27 2.70 12.83
CA ALA A 232 3.66 3.78 12.05
C ALA A 232 4.14 3.79 10.59
N ALA A 233 5.42 3.52 10.36
CA ALA A 233 5.99 3.40 9.01
C ALA A 233 5.39 2.22 8.24
N ALA A 234 5.21 1.06 8.89
CA ALA A 234 4.56 -0.10 8.30
C ALA A 234 3.10 0.19 7.94
N VAL A 235 2.33 0.81 8.85
CA VAL A 235 0.93 1.19 8.60
C VAL A 235 0.81 2.16 7.42
N LEU A 236 1.66 3.18 7.37
CA LEU A 236 1.66 4.16 6.27
C LEU A 236 2.02 3.50 4.93
N ALA A 237 3.03 2.62 4.92
CA ALA A 237 3.43 1.87 3.73
C ALA A 237 2.31 0.92 3.26
N THR A 238 1.60 0.26 4.19
CA THR A 238 0.46 -0.59 3.88
C THR A 238 -0.69 0.22 3.27
N ALA A 239 -1.02 1.38 3.83
CA ALA A 239 -2.06 2.25 3.26
C ALA A 239 -1.71 2.71 1.83
N ARG A 240 -0.44 3.07 1.58
CA ARG A 240 0.07 3.40 0.25
C ARG A 240 -0.01 2.21 -0.71
N ALA A 241 0.40 1.02 -0.27
CA ALA A 241 0.39 -0.19 -1.07
C ALA A 241 -1.03 -0.64 -1.45
N LEU A 242 -1.99 -0.55 -0.52
CA LEU A 242 -3.41 -0.87 -0.79
C LEU A 242 -4.03 0.03 -1.86
N GLY A 243 -3.65 1.31 -1.88
CA GLY A 243 -4.16 2.28 -2.85
C GLY A 243 -3.40 2.31 -4.18
N GLU A 244 -2.34 1.51 -4.35
CA GLU A 244 -1.55 1.55 -5.58
C GLU A 244 -2.31 0.88 -6.74
N ALA A 245 -2.68 1.70 -7.71
CA ALA A 245 -3.50 1.28 -8.83
C ALA A 245 -2.70 1.27 -10.15
N ILE A 246 -2.03 2.39 -10.47
CA ILE A 246 -1.44 2.61 -11.79
C ILE A 246 -0.23 1.70 -12.02
N MET A 247 0.71 1.65 -11.09
CA MET A 247 1.88 0.78 -11.21
C MET A 247 1.45 -0.69 -11.30
N ILE A 248 0.52 -1.12 -10.43
CA ILE A 248 0.05 -2.51 -10.42
C ILE A 248 -0.69 -2.86 -11.72
N SER A 249 -1.53 -1.96 -12.26
CA SER A 249 -2.22 -2.22 -13.53
C SER A 249 -1.25 -2.45 -14.70
N MET A 250 -0.05 -1.85 -14.65
CA MET A 250 0.98 -2.01 -15.68
C MET A 250 1.72 -3.34 -15.59
N VAL A 251 2.01 -3.84 -14.38
CA VAL A 251 2.98 -4.95 -14.17
C VAL A 251 2.38 -6.25 -13.68
N SER A 252 1.12 -6.26 -13.24
CA SER A 252 0.48 -7.44 -12.66
C SER A 252 -0.07 -8.44 -13.69
N GLY A 253 -0.11 -8.05 -14.97
CA GLY A 253 -0.69 -8.86 -16.03
C GLY A 253 -2.21 -8.80 -16.14
N GLY A 254 -2.88 -8.08 -15.22
CA GLY A 254 -4.31 -7.76 -15.30
C GLY A 254 -5.29 -8.93 -15.26
N SER A 255 -4.82 -10.13 -14.95
CA SER A 255 -5.68 -11.32 -14.87
C SER A 255 -6.61 -11.23 -13.66
N LEU A 256 -7.87 -11.56 -13.88
CA LEU A 256 -8.91 -11.61 -12.86
C LEU A 256 -8.99 -12.99 -12.18
N PHE A 257 -7.89 -13.73 -12.22
CA PHE A 257 -7.73 -15.06 -11.64
C PHE A 257 -7.05 -14.96 -10.27
N SER A 258 -7.27 -15.95 -9.40
CA SER A 258 -6.56 -16.06 -8.12
C SER A 258 -5.41 -17.02 -8.25
N PRO A 259 -4.14 -16.57 -8.22
CA PRO A 259 -3.00 -17.45 -8.16
C PRO A 259 -3.09 -18.42 -6.98
N LYS A 260 -2.70 -19.68 -7.20
CA LYS A 260 -2.79 -20.71 -6.18
C LYS A 260 -1.42 -21.14 -5.70
N PRO A 261 -1.10 -21.01 -4.40
CA PRO A 261 0.20 -21.43 -3.85
C PRO A 261 0.53 -22.92 -4.08
N ILE A 262 -0.50 -23.74 -4.34
CA ILE A 262 -0.33 -25.18 -4.62
C ILE A 262 0.33 -25.44 -5.98
N ASP A 263 0.33 -24.45 -6.90
CA ASP A 263 0.91 -24.57 -8.24
C ASP A 263 2.47 -24.45 -8.23
N GLY A 264 3.05 -24.47 -7.03
CA GLY A 264 4.50 -24.46 -6.83
C GLY A 264 5.16 -23.15 -7.28
N VAL A 265 6.29 -23.25 -8.01
CA VAL A 265 7.05 -22.06 -8.45
C VAL A 265 6.26 -21.21 -9.46
N VAL A 266 5.38 -21.83 -10.24
CA VAL A 266 4.55 -21.14 -11.26
C VAL A 266 3.67 -20.07 -10.64
N PHE A 267 3.18 -20.29 -9.41
CA PHE A 267 2.43 -19.31 -8.63
C PHE A 267 3.08 -17.93 -8.58
N LEU A 268 4.41 -17.85 -8.55
CA LEU A 268 5.14 -16.57 -8.49
C LEU A 268 5.05 -15.77 -9.80
N PHE A 269 4.83 -16.47 -10.90
CA PHE A 269 4.78 -15.87 -12.23
C PHE A 269 3.37 -15.64 -12.74
N GLU A 270 2.36 -16.16 -12.05
CA GLU A 270 0.97 -16.00 -12.45
C GLU A 270 0.54 -14.54 -12.41
N PRO A 271 -0.14 -14.08 -13.49
CA PRO A 271 -0.72 -12.74 -13.51
C PRO A 271 -1.93 -12.69 -12.59
N LEU A 272 -2.14 -11.51 -12.01
CA LEU A 272 -3.26 -11.25 -11.11
C LEU A 272 -3.69 -9.79 -11.22
N SER A 273 -4.76 -9.42 -10.53
CA SER A 273 -5.19 -8.03 -10.41
C SER A 273 -5.53 -7.70 -8.96
N THR A 274 -5.58 -6.39 -8.66
CA THR A 274 -6.03 -5.86 -7.37
C THR A 274 -7.31 -5.06 -7.54
N LEU A 275 -8.01 -4.78 -6.45
CA LEU A 275 -9.18 -3.90 -6.45
C LEU A 275 -8.86 -2.55 -7.10
N ALA A 276 -7.74 -1.93 -6.70
CA ALA A 276 -7.33 -0.62 -7.20
C ALA A 276 -6.96 -0.66 -8.70
N ALA A 277 -6.20 -1.65 -9.14
CA ALA A 277 -5.84 -1.82 -10.54
C ALA A 277 -7.06 -2.11 -11.42
N THR A 278 -8.02 -2.89 -10.91
CA THR A 278 -9.26 -3.19 -11.64
C THR A 278 -10.10 -1.93 -11.86
N ILE A 279 -10.18 -1.01 -10.88
CA ILE A 279 -10.85 0.28 -11.07
C ILE A 279 -10.22 1.05 -12.23
N VAL A 280 -8.87 1.09 -12.31
CA VAL A 280 -8.16 1.78 -13.41
C VAL A 280 -8.38 1.08 -14.75
N ASN A 281 -8.34 -0.25 -14.79
CA ASN A 281 -8.44 -0.99 -16.05
C ASN A 281 -9.87 -0.98 -16.65
N TYR A 282 -10.90 -0.78 -15.82
CA TYR A 282 -12.30 -0.82 -16.24
C TYR A 282 -13.05 0.50 -16.07
N HIS A 283 -12.33 1.61 -15.82
CA HIS A 283 -12.96 2.93 -15.58
C HIS A 283 -13.81 3.44 -16.75
N ASP A 284 -13.46 3.08 -17.99
CA ASP A 284 -14.22 3.46 -19.18
C ASP A 284 -15.67 2.91 -19.17
N GLY A 285 -15.87 1.79 -18.48
CA GLY A 285 -17.19 1.15 -18.32
C GLY A 285 -18.02 1.67 -17.14
N ILE A 286 -17.60 2.73 -16.45
CA ILE A 286 -18.28 3.26 -15.26
C ILE A 286 -19.72 3.74 -15.56
N SER A 287 -20.00 4.08 -16.82
CA SER A 287 -21.33 4.50 -17.29
C SER A 287 -22.34 3.35 -17.35
N ALA A 288 -21.88 2.09 -17.42
CA ALA A 288 -22.75 0.91 -17.33
C ALA A 288 -23.17 0.70 -15.86
N PRO A 289 -24.48 0.73 -15.52
CA PRO A 289 -24.92 0.80 -14.12
C PRO A 289 -24.42 -0.34 -13.25
N ALA A 290 -24.39 -1.59 -13.77
CA ALA A 290 -23.92 -2.76 -13.03
C ALA A 290 -22.41 -2.73 -12.81
N LEU A 291 -21.62 -2.37 -13.82
CA LEU A 291 -20.17 -2.27 -13.71
C LEU A 291 -19.78 -1.07 -12.86
N GLY A 292 -20.40 0.11 -13.10
CA GLY A 292 -20.13 1.31 -12.31
C GLY A 292 -20.35 1.09 -10.81
N SER A 293 -21.48 0.50 -10.42
CA SER A 293 -21.75 0.21 -9.01
C SER A 293 -20.74 -0.78 -8.41
N SER A 294 -20.24 -1.73 -9.18
CA SER A 294 -19.20 -2.67 -8.75
C SER A 294 -17.85 -1.99 -8.58
N LEU A 295 -17.47 -1.06 -9.46
CA LEU A 295 -16.24 -0.26 -9.31
C LEU A 295 -16.31 0.64 -8.06
N TYR A 296 -17.49 1.25 -7.78
CA TYR A 296 -17.70 1.96 -6.53
C TYR A 296 -17.65 1.05 -5.30
N ALA A 297 -18.12 -0.21 -5.40
CA ALA A 297 -18.00 -1.18 -4.32
C ALA A 297 -16.53 -1.55 -4.04
N PHE A 298 -15.69 -1.68 -5.08
CA PHE A 298 -14.25 -1.87 -4.91
C PHE A 298 -13.60 -0.67 -4.21
N ALA A 299 -13.95 0.55 -4.63
CA ALA A 299 -13.46 1.77 -3.99
C ALA A 299 -13.90 1.87 -2.52
N LEU A 300 -15.15 1.52 -2.21
CA LEU A 300 -15.66 1.49 -0.83
C LEU A 300 -14.90 0.48 0.04
N LEU A 301 -14.59 -0.70 -0.49
CA LEU A 301 -13.81 -1.71 0.23
C LEU A 301 -12.38 -1.24 0.50
N LEU A 302 -11.75 -0.55 -0.46
CA LEU A 302 -10.43 0.06 -0.26
C LEU A 302 -10.46 1.16 0.81
N LEU A 303 -11.46 2.04 0.78
CA LEU A 303 -11.67 3.06 1.82
C LEU A 303 -11.88 2.44 3.20
N PHE A 304 -12.71 1.40 3.28
CA PHE A 304 -12.94 0.66 4.52
C PHE A 304 -11.68 -0.02 5.03
N SER A 305 -10.90 -0.68 4.17
CA SER A 305 -9.64 -1.32 4.55
C SER A 305 -8.60 -0.30 5.04
N ALA A 306 -8.51 0.88 4.40
CA ALA A 306 -7.67 1.98 4.85
C ALA A 306 -8.11 2.53 6.22
N PHE A 307 -9.41 2.66 6.45
CA PHE A 307 -9.96 3.06 7.75
C PHE A 307 -9.62 2.04 8.85
N VAL A 308 -9.88 0.74 8.60
CA VAL A 308 -9.55 -0.34 9.54
C VAL A 308 -8.05 -0.34 9.86
N LEU A 309 -7.20 -0.19 8.84
CA LEU A 309 -5.75 -0.12 9.01
C LEU A 309 -5.33 1.08 9.86
N SER A 310 -5.95 2.25 9.64
CA SER A 310 -5.68 3.46 10.42
C SER A 310 -6.05 3.28 11.90
N VAL A 311 -7.22 2.70 12.17
CA VAL A 311 -7.67 2.39 13.53
C VAL A 311 -6.76 1.34 14.18
N ALA A 312 -6.42 0.27 13.46
CA ALA A 312 -5.51 -0.76 13.96
C ALA A 312 -4.13 -0.17 14.29
N GLY A 313 -3.58 0.66 13.41
CA GLY A 313 -2.31 1.36 13.64
C GLY A 313 -2.37 2.28 14.87
N TYR A 314 -3.47 2.99 15.06
CA TYR A 314 -3.69 3.81 16.25
C TYR A 314 -3.73 2.95 17.53
N LEU A 315 -4.49 1.86 17.54
CA LEU A 315 -4.60 0.96 18.69
C LEU A 315 -3.26 0.29 19.04
N ILE A 316 -2.50 -0.17 18.04
CA ILE A 316 -1.17 -0.75 18.26
C ILE A 316 -0.20 0.29 18.84
N LYS A 317 -0.32 1.54 18.44
CA LYS A 317 0.54 2.63 18.93
C LYS A 317 0.26 3.01 20.37
N LEU A 318 -0.97 2.83 20.88
CA LEU A 318 -1.35 3.22 22.25
C LEU A 318 -0.46 2.62 23.34
N PRO A 319 -0.26 1.28 23.43
CA PRO A 319 0.59 0.68 24.45
C PRO A 319 2.07 1.02 24.25
N LEU A 320 2.50 1.30 23.00
CA LEU A 320 3.88 1.63 22.68
C LEU A 320 4.27 3.06 23.05
N ARG A 321 3.32 3.96 23.30
CA ARG A 321 3.58 5.34 23.77
C ARG A 321 4.38 5.40 25.07
N LYS A 322 4.34 4.35 25.89
CA LYS A 322 5.15 4.27 27.12
C LYS A 322 6.67 4.28 26.87
N TYR A 323 7.08 3.95 25.65
CA TYR A 323 8.49 3.89 25.25
C TYR A 323 8.94 5.12 24.44
N GLN A 324 8.01 6.06 24.14
CA GLN A 324 8.37 7.29 23.42
C GLN A 324 9.12 8.24 24.34
N VAL A 325 10.18 8.82 23.80
CA VAL A 325 10.86 9.97 24.41
C VAL A 325 9.86 11.12 24.46
N ARG A 326 9.51 11.59 25.64
CA ARG A 326 8.80 12.85 25.81
C ARG A 326 9.83 13.96 25.58
N GLY A 327 9.80 14.58 24.40
CA GLY A 327 10.52 15.79 24.08
C GLY A 327 9.92 16.99 24.79
#